data_7fc42e1de3e1c39f3b81550f4bc6fb15
#
_entry.id   7fc42e1de3e1c39f3b81550f4bc6fb15
#
_cell.length_a   1.000
_cell.length_b   1.000
_cell.length_c   1.000
_cell.angle_alpha   90.00
_cell.angle_beta   90.00
_cell.angle_gamma   90.00
#
_symmetry.space_group_name_H-M   'P 1'
#
loop_
_entity.id
_entity.type
_entity.pdbx_description
1 polymer ?
#
loop_
_entity_poly.entity_id
_entity_poly.type
_entity_poly.pdbx_seq_one_letter_code
_entity_poly.pdbx_strand_id
1 'polypeptide(L)'
;MEKNIFTISTKIEDLLVNTVVNRIDFVSENQDPLNIHAHVFNEVFVVKKGKLLIEFSEEKIELDSGYFCFIPPGVFHCSFPSKGSEIIGVRFYCLKNLQSENNVFFNEFVSVVSSSNLKYIIKNDLSLCDKIIEVYEELGQSKNYTDIYVKALLTQVYVDLYRQLSIEKTNICKDDFLQNIDEDTDLRLKIDELFNDSMGDRPTAKEFAEKLHFSQRHFNRILNKFYGKSFKEILTDFRLERSAKLLVAYDCSIEEIAYLCGYSSVKNFNVAFRTKFLTSPKNYRKSKK
;
A
#
# COMPACT_ATOMS: atom_id res chain seq x y z
N MET A 1 -4.34 -1.60 20.94
CA MET A 1 -5.39 -1.77 19.91
C MET A 1 -4.77 -2.58 18.78
N GLU A 2 -5.33 -3.76 18.49
CA GLU A 2 -4.87 -4.54 17.34
C GLU A 2 -5.10 -3.73 16.07
N LYS A 3 -4.06 -3.50 15.29
CA LYS A 3 -4.19 -2.96 13.94
C LYS A 3 -4.79 -4.06 13.07
N ASN A 4 -6.10 -4.04 12.89
CA ASN A 4 -6.76 -4.94 11.99
C ASN A 4 -6.37 -4.56 10.56
N ILE A 5 -5.51 -5.38 9.95
CA ILE A 5 -5.16 -5.31 8.53
C ILE A 5 -5.84 -6.51 7.89
N PHE A 6 -6.69 -6.24 6.92
CA PHE A 6 -7.46 -7.27 6.22
C PHE A 6 -7.04 -7.33 4.77
N THR A 7 -6.88 -8.54 4.24
CA THR A 7 -6.57 -8.77 2.83
C THR A 7 -7.71 -9.56 2.18
N ILE A 8 -8.25 -9.05 1.07
CA ILE A 8 -9.39 -9.63 0.38
C ILE A 8 -9.11 -9.63 -1.12
N SER A 9 -9.48 -10.72 -1.78
CA SER A 9 -9.45 -10.85 -3.23
C SER A 9 -10.87 -10.82 -3.77
N THR A 10 -11.19 -9.85 -4.62
CA THR A 10 -12.52 -9.66 -5.21
C THR A 10 -12.44 -9.84 -6.72
N LYS A 11 -13.30 -10.69 -7.28
CA LYS A 11 -13.39 -10.90 -8.72
C LYS A 11 -14.58 -10.12 -9.28
N ILE A 12 -14.33 -9.33 -10.31
CA ILE A 12 -15.34 -8.55 -11.04
C ILE A 12 -15.11 -8.79 -12.53
N GLU A 13 -15.96 -9.59 -13.15
CA GLU A 13 -15.83 -9.99 -14.57
C GLU A 13 -14.44 -10.63 -14.84
N ASP A 14 -13.65 -9.99 -15.69
CA ASP A 14 -12.28 -10.35 -16.05
C ASP A 14 -11.20 -9.69 -15.19
N LEU A 15 -11.62 -8.89 -14.21
CA LEU A 15 -10.77 -8.18 -13.26
C LEU A 15 -10.69 -8.95 -11.92
N LEU A 16 -9.50 -9.15 -11.40
CA LEU A 16 -9.24 -9.57 -10.04
C LEU A 16 -8.60 -8.42 -9.28
N VAL A 17 -9.21 -7.98 -8.19
CA VAL A 17 -8.68 -6.90 -7.33
C VAL A 17 -8.24 -7.48 -6.01
N ASN A 18 -6.96 -7.37 -5.71
CA ASN A 18 -6.42 -7.68 -4.39
C ASN A 18 -6.37 -6.41 -3.55
N THR A 19 -7.03 -6.45 -2.41
CA THR A 19 -7.30 -5.30 -1.56
C THR A 19 -6.73 -5.52 -0.17
N VAL A 20 -6.09 -4.50 0.37
CA VAL A 20 -5.71 -4.40 1.78
C VAL A 20 -6.48 -3.25 2.40
N VAL A 21 -7.26 -3.53 3.44
CA VAL A 21 -8.01 -2.54 4.21
C VAL A 21 -7.40 -2.42 5.59
N ASN A 22 -7.10 -1.21 6.03
CA ASN A 22 -6.56 -0.98 7.36
C ASN A 22 -7.00 0.38 7.92
N ARG A 23 -6.97 0.49 9.25
CA ARG A 23 -7.09 1.77 9.93
C ARG A 23 -5.70 2.43 10.01
N ILE A 24 -5.67 3.74 9.81
CA ILE A 24 -4.48 4.56 9.94
C ILE A 24 -4.63 5.40 11.21
N ASP A 25 -3.77 5.14 12.18
CA ASP A 25 -3.80 5.80 13.47
C ASP A 25 -2.84 7.00 13.50
N PHE A 26 -3.18 8.00 14.30
CA PHE A 26 -2.28 9.08 14.66
C PHE A 26 -1.05 8.53 15.38
N VAL A 27 0.13 8.90 14.93
CA VAL A 27 1.40 8.41 15.48
C VAL A 27 2.07 9.45 16.38
N SER A 28 2.18 10.70 15.97
CA SER A 28 2.65 11.86 16.78
C SER A 28 2.55 13.16 15.98
N GLU A 29 2.60 14.32 16.69
CA GLU A 29 2.56 15.64 16.06
C GLU A 29 3.87 16.00 15.31
N ASN A 30 4.97 15.29 15.60
CA ASN A 30 6.27 15.49 14.98
C ASN A 30 6.59 14.42 13.94
N GLN A 31 5.69 14.17 13.01
CA GLN A 31 5.99 13.33 11.85
C GLN A 31 6.93 14.09 10.91
N ASP A 32 8.09 13.48 10.62
CA ASP A 32 9.11 14.07 9.76
C ASP A 32 8.63 14.11 8.30
N PRO A 33 8.80 15.22 7.59
CA PRO A 33 8.56 15.29 6.15
C PRO A 33 9.38 14.27 5.32
N LEU A 34 10.35 13.60 5.93
CA LEU A 34 11.11 12.50 5.30
C LEU A 34 10.33 11.17 5.12
N ASN A 35 9.07 11.10 5.52
CA ASN A 35 8.20 9.95 5.26
C ASN A 35 7.46 10.02 3.91
N ILE A 36 7.84 10.95 3.03
CA ILE A 36 7.33 10.98 1.65
C ILE A 36 7.72 9.67 0.97
N HIS A 37 6.72 8.94 0.49
CA HIS A 37 6.89 7.67 -0.20
C HIS A 37 5.99 7.60 -1.43
N ALA A 38 6.36 6.77 -2.37
CA ALA A 38 5.50 6.35 -3.47
C ALA A 38 5.39 4.82 -3.43
N HIS A 39 4.29 4.32 -3.88
CA HIS A 39 4.03 2.88 -3.94
C HIS A 39 3.47 2.48 -5.31
N VAL A 40 3.44 1.18 -5.57
CA VAL A 40 3.05 0.59 -6.86
C VAL A 40 1.57 0.17 -6.91
N PHE A 41 0.83 0.34 -5.82
CA PHE A 41 -0.61 0.06 -5.73
C PHE A 41 -1.42 1.36 -5.74
N ASN A 42 -2.70 1.25 -6.03
CA ASN A 42 -3.66 2.34 -5.84
C ASN A 42 -3.99 2.46 -4.36
N GLU A 43 -4.16 3.68 -3.87
CA GLU A 43 -4.55 3.93 -2.48
C GLU A 43 -5.75 4.87 -2.40
N VAL A 44 -6.66 4.56 -1.49
CA VAL A 44 -7.81 5.41 -1.17
C VAL A 44 -7.79 5.69 0.32
N PHE A 45 -7.81 6.95 0.69
CA PHE A 45 -8.04 7.39 2.07
C PHE A 45 -9.47 7.87 2.24
N VAL A 46 -10.11 7.44 3.32
CA VAL A 46 -11.43 7.91 3.75
C VAL A 46 -11.33 8.38 5.18
N VAL A 47 -11.86 9.57 5.45
CA VAL A 47 -11.94 10.14 6.79
C VAL A 47 -13.30 9.78 7.41
N LYS A 48 -13.31 8.81 8.33
CA LYS A 48 -14.50 8.46 9.11
C LYS A 48 -14.80 9.52 10.17
N LYS A 49 -13.75 10.01 10.83
CA LYS A 49 -13.84 11.03 11.88
C LYS A 49 -12.56 11.86 11.93
N GLY A 50 -12.68 13.15 12.24
CA GLY A 50 -11.56 14.06 12.36
C GLY A 50 -11.03 14.48 11.00
N LYS A 51 -9.70 14.60 10.87
CA LYS A 51 -9.03 15.15 9.70
C LYS A 51 -7.80 14.36 9.32
N LEU A 52 -7.49 14.35 8.02
CA LEU A 52 -6.26 13.80 7.46
C LEU A 52 -5.54 14.88 6.64
N LEU A 53 -4.33 15.25 7.03
CA LEU A 53 -3.45 16.05 6.20
C LEU A 53 -2.67 15.11 5.27
N ILE A 54 -2.70 15.38 3.97
CA ILE A 54 -1.86 14.69 2.98
C ILE A 54 -0.93 15.73 2.36
N GLU A 55 0.36 15.45 2.41
CA GLU A 55 1.39 16.26 1.77
C GLU A 55 1.86 15.58 0.49
N PHE A 56 1.76 16.28 -0.61
CA PHE A 56 2.34 15.96 -1.91
C PHE A 56 3.59 16.82 -2.14
N SER A 57 4.34 16.56 -3.20
CA SER A 57 5.59 17.30 -3.49
C SER A 57 5.41 18.82 -3.60
N GLU A 58 4.25 19.28 -4.07
CA GLU A 58 4.00 20.70 -4.37
C GLU A 58 2.91 21.32 -3.50
N GLU A 59 2.13 20.53 -2.77
CA GLU A 59 0.99 21.02 -2.00
C GLU A 59 0.62 20.14 -0.81
N LYS A 60 -0.15 20.73 0.11
CA LYS A 60 -0.69 20.08 1.30
C LYS A 60 -2.20 20.21 1.28
N ILE A 61 -2.89 19.11 1.54
CA ILE A 61 -4.33 19.04 1.48
C ILE A 61 -4.88 18.44 2.76
N GLU A 62 -5.86 19.11 3.34
CA GLU A 62 -6.58 18.61 4.51
C GLU A 62 -7.90 17.99 4.05
N LEU A 63 -8.14 16.74 4.40
CA LEU A 63 -9.37 16.01 4.16
C LEU A 63 -10.23 15.98 5.42
N ASP A 64 -11.48 16.33 5.26
CA ASP A 64 -12.53 16.20 6.27
C ASP A 64 -13.38 14.93 6.08
N SER A 65 -14.22 14.61 7.06
CA SER A 65 -15.19 13.51 6.95
C SER A 65 -16.10 13.67 5.73
N GLY A 66 -16.37 12.54 5.05
CA GLY A 66 -17.17 12.52 3.83
C GLY A 66 -16.36 12.76 2.55
N TYR A 67 -15.07 13.04 2.67
CA TYR A 67 -14.16 13.12 1.54
C TYR A 67 -13.34 11.83 1.41
N PHE A 68 -13.06 11.45 0.17
CA PHE A 68 -12.03 10.48 -0.14
C PHE A 68 -10.89 11.12 -0.93
N CYS A 69 -9.70 10.58 -0.78
CA CYS A 69 -8.55 10.86 -1.63
C CYS A 69 -8.10 9.57 -2.31
N PHE A 70 -8.11 9.57 -3.62
CA PHE A 70 -7.53 8.50 -4.43
C PHE A 70 -6.12 8.90 -4.88
N ILE A 71 -5.14 8.04 -4.64
CA ILE A 71 -3.73 8.23 -4.98
C ILE A 71 -3.29 7.08 -5.90
N PRO A 72 -2.99 7.38 -7.17
CA PRO A 72 -2.53 6.36 -8.11
C PRO A 72 -1.08 5.92 -7.83
N PRO A 73 -0.63 4.79 -8.43
CA PRO A 73 0.75 4.33 -8.32
C PRO A 73 1.78 5.39 -8.70
N GLY A 74 2.89 5.44 -7.97
CA GLY A 74 4.03 6.31 -8.27
C GLY A 74 3.92 7.75 -7.77
N VAL A 75 2.78 8.17 -7.21
CA VAL A 75 2.61 9.51 -6.66
C VAL A 75 3.26 9.62 -5.29
N PHE A 76 4.22 10.53 -5.16
CA PHE A 76 4.90 10.81 -3.89
C PHE A 76 4.00 11.56 -2.92
N HIS A 77 3.78 10.99 -1.75
CA HIS A 77 2.95 11.59 -0.70
C HIS A 77 3.34 11.11 0.69
N CYS A 78 2.85 11.83 1.71
CA CYS A 78 2.77 11.33 3.09
C CYS A 78 1.44 11.77 3.72
N SER A 79 0.97 11.01 4.71
CA SER A 79 -0.33 11.21 5.33
C SER A 79 -0.20 11.35 6.84
N PHE A 80 -0.86 12.37 7.40
CA PHE A 80 -0.79 12.75 8.81
C PHE A 80 -2.20 12.84 9.40
N PRO A 81 -2.73 11.76 10.00
CA PRO A 81 -3.99 11.83 10.74
C PRO A 81 -3.88 12.80 11.93
N SER A 82 -4.86 13.65 12.13
CA SER A 82 -4.94 14.49 13.33
C SER A 82 -5.23 13.64 14.57
N LYS A 83 -4.89 14.15 15.75
CA LYS A 83 -5.15 13.45 17.01
C LYS A 83 -6.63 13.12 17.19
N GLY A 84 -6.93 11.87 17.44
CA GLY A 84 -8.32 11.38 17.62
C GLY A 84 -9.08 11.16 16.31
N SER A 85 -8.43 11.28 15.15
CA SER A 85 -9.02 10.95 13.86
C SER A 85 -9.14 9.43 13.67
N GLU A 86 -10.13 9.04 12.89
CA GLU A 86 -10.35 7.67 12.41
C GLU A 86 -10.29 7.69 10.89
N ILE A 87 -9.20 7.18 10.36
CA ILE A 87 -8.92 7.14 8.91
C ILE A 87 -8.90 5.69 8.46
N ILE A 88 -9.58 5.39 7.38
CA ILE A 88 -9.54 4.09 6.72
C ILE A 88 -8.70 4.21 5.45
N GLY A 89 -7.68 3.37 5.33
CA GLY A 89 -6.86 3.21 4.14
C GLY A 89 -7.27 1.95 3.39
N VAL A 90 -7.45 2.08 2.09
CA VAL A 90 -7.69 0.96 1.17
C VAL A 90 -6.61 0.98 0.11
N ARG A 91 -5.79 -0.05 0.08
CA ARG A 91 -4.77 -0.25 -0.95
C ARG A 91 -5.18 -1.40 -1.84
N PHE A 92 -5.05 -1.23 -3.15
CA PHE A 92 -5.42 -2.29 -4.06
C PHE A 92 -4.58 -2.29 -5.34
N TYR A 93 -4.48 -3.47 -5.94
CA TYR A 93 -3.92 -3.65 -7.26
C TYR A 93 -4.79 -4.60 -8.09
N CYS A 94 -4.71 -4.43 -9.40
CA CYS A 94 -5.55 -5.09 -10.38
C CYS A 94 -4.76 -6.17 -11.10
N LEU A 95 -5.34 -7.36 -11.24
CA LEU A 95 -4.79 -8.48 -11.97
C LEU A 95 -5.79 -8.94 -13.04
N LYS A 96 -5.26 -9.46 -14.14
CA LYS A 96 -6.10 -10.14 -15.14
C LYS A 96 -6.59 -11.45 -14.59
N ASN A 97 -7.88 -11.73 -14.78
CA ASN A 97 -8.40 -13.07 -14.56
C ASN A 97 -7.99 -13.96 -15.74
N LEU A 98 -6.97 -14.80 -15.55
CA LEU A 98 -6.42 -15.68 -16.57
C LEU A 98 -7.42 -16.71 -17.13
N GLN A 99 -8.60 -16.85 -16.50
CA GLN A 99 -9.67 -17.72 -16.96
C GLN A 99 -10.66 -17.02 -17.90
N SER A 100 -10.49 -15.72 -18.13
CA SER A 100 -11.34 -14.93 -19.04
C SER A 100 -10.70 -14.84 -20.43
N GLU A 101 -11.48 -15.13 -21.47
CA GLU A 101 -11.03 -14.98 -22.86
C GLU A 101 -10.99 -13.50 -23.31
N ASN A 102 -11.82 -12.65 -22.68
CA ASN A 102 -11.91 -11.22 -22.97
C ASN A 102 -11.45 -10.42 -21.76
N ASN A 103 -10.58 -9.44 -21.97
CA ASN A 103 -10.04 -8.57 -20.91
C ASN A 103 -10.55 -7.12 -21.05
N VAL A 104 -11.80 -6.94 -21.46
CA VAL A 104 -12.36 -5.60 -21.79
C VAL A 104 -12.46 -4.76 -20.52
N PHE A 105 -13.14 -5.27 -19.48
CA PHE A 105 -13.35 -4.54 -18.25
C PHE A 105 -12.02 -4.32 -17.49
N PHE A 106 -11.14 -5.32 -17.45
CA PHE A 106 -9.80 -5.16 -16.87
C PHE A 106 -9.05 -4.02 -17.54
N ASN A 107 -8.96 -3.99 -18.87
CA ASN A 107 -8.23 -2.97 -19.60
C ASN A 107 -8.82 -1.58 -19.38
N GLU A 108 -10.15 -1.45 -19.41
CA GLU A 108 -10.84 -0.18 -19.15
C GLU A 108 -10.59 0.31 -17.72
N PHE A 109 -10.79 -0.56 -16.72
CA PHE A 109 -10.60 -0.21 -15.31
C PHE A 109 -9.17 0.24 -15.03
N VAL A 110 -8.20 -0.55 -15.47
CA VAL A 110 -6.79 -0.24 -15.26
C VAL A 110 -6.38 1.04 -15.97
N SER A 111 -6.87 1.28 -17.18
CA SER A 111 -6.60 2.52 -17.92
C SER A 111 -7.06 3.78 -17.18
N VAL A 112 -8.07 3.64 -16.33
CA VAL A 112 -8.59 4.73 -15.49
C VAL A 112 -7.79 4.88 -14.22
N VAL A 113 -7.61 3.80 -13.44
CA VAL A 113 -6.97 3.87 -12.11
C VAL A 113 -5.44 4.00 -12.15
N SER A 114 -4.80 3.67 -13.26
CA SER A 114 -3.33 3.74 -13.43
C SER A 114 -2.91 4.80 -14.45
N SER A 115 -3.75 5.77 -14.73
CA SER A 115 -3.41 6.86 -15.66
C SER A 115 -2.25 7.69 -15.07
N SER A 116 -1.16 7.79 -15.80
CA SER A 116 0.02 8.60 -15.43
C SER A 116 -0.27 10.10 -15.31
N ASN A 117 -1.38 10.55 -15.86
CA ASN A 117 -1.83 11.95 -15.81
C ASN A 117 -2.64 12.25 -14.54
N LEU A 118 -3.03 11.23 -13.76
CA LEU A 118 -3.69 11.42 -12.47
C LEU A 118 -2.63 11.66 -11.41
N LYS A 119 -2.53 12.89 -10.91
CA LYS A 119 -1.70 13.18 -9.72
C LYS A 119 -2.34 12.56 -8.48
N TYR A 120 -3.56 12.90 -8.19
CA TYR A 120 -4.46 12.37 -7.15
C TYR A 120 -5.85 12.96 -7.40
N ILE A 121 -6.88 12.39 -6.77
CA ILE A 121 -8.26 12.90 -6.87
C ILE A 121 -8.87 12.98 -5.48
N ILE A 122 -9.46 14.13 -5.17
CA ILE A 122 -10.19 14.39 -3.95
C ILE A 122 -11.62 14.72 -4.30
N LYS A 123 -12.56 14.00 -3.69
CA LYS A 123 -13.98 14.25 -3.89
C LYS A 123 -14.77 14.09 -2.60
N ASN A 124 -15.84 14.84 -2.48
CA ASN A 124 -16.90 14.60 -1.51
C ASN A 124 -17.85 13.57 -2.12
N ASP A 125 -17.85 12.36 -1.59
CA ASP A 125 -18.78 11.29 -1.93
C ASP A 125 -19.08 10.45 -0.70
N LEU A 126 -20.12 10.85 0.03
CA LEU A 126 -20.55 10.17 1.25
C LEU A 126 -20.89 8.70 1.00
N SER A 127 -21.53 8.38 -0.15
CA SER A 127 -21.90 7.00 -0.47
C SER A 127 -20.70 6.08 -0.63
N LEU A 128 -19.66 6.55 -1.32
CA LEU A 128 -18.41 5.79 -1.47
C LEU A 128 -17.67 5.67 -0.15
N CYS A 129 -17.60 6.75 0.62
CA CYS A 129 -16.97 6.76 1.94
C CYS A 129 -17.65 5.78 2.90
N ASP A 130 -18.99 5.80 2.97
CA ASP A 130 -19.78 4.93 3.87
C ASP A 130 -19.56 3.45 3.52
N LYS A 131 -19.54 3.08 2.23
CA LYS A 131 -19.26 1.71 1.82
C LYS A 131 -17.85 1.24 2.24
N ILE A 132 -16.85 2.09 2.12
CA ILE A 132 -15.48 1.76 2.54
C ILE A 132 -15.39 1.61 4.06
N ILE A 133 -16.08 2.48 4.81
CA ILE A 133 -16.16 2.39 6.27
C ILE A 133 -16.86 1.09 6.66
N GLU A 134 -17.98 0.76 6.02
CA GLU A 134 -18.74 -0.47 6.26
C GLU A 134 -17.91 -1.74 5.98
N VAL A 135 -17.13 -1.75 4.89
CA VAL A 135 -16.16 -2.84 4.61
C VAL A 135 -15.23 -3.05 5.80
N TYR A 136 -14.63 -1.99 6.33
CA TYR A 136 -13.72 -2.08 7.46
C TYR A 136 -14.41 -2.58 8.74
N GLU A 137 -15.59 -2.07 9.03
CA GLU A 137 -16.36 -2.44 10.23
C GLU A 137 -16.83 -3.90 10.16
N GLU A 138 -17.32 -4.35 9.02
CA GLU A 138 -17.77 -5.73 8.82
C GLU A 138 -16.62 -6.73 8.97
N LEU A 139 -15.43 -6.41 8.44
CA LEU A 139 -14.23 -7.22 8.60
C LEU A 139 -13.79 -7.35 10.06
N GLY A 140 -14.00 -6.29 10.86
CA GLY A 140 -13.70 -6.29 12.30
C GLY A 140 -14.66 -7.13 13.14
N GLN A 141 -15.86 -7.42 12.64
CA GLN A 141 -16.91 -8.12 13.41
C GLN A 141 -16.95 -9.64 13.21
N SER A 142 -16.30 -10.17 12.16
CA SER A 142 -16.22 -11.61 11.85
C SER A 142 -17.58 -12.35 11.92
N LYS A 143 -18.61 -11.78 11.30
CA LYS A 143 -19.95 -12.37 11.23
C LYS A 143 -20.03 -13.52 10.22
N ASN A 144 -21.13 -14.27 10.26
CA ASN A 144 -21.41 -15.27 9.21
C ASN A 144 -21.53 -14.56 7.85
N TYR A 145 -20.91 -15.16 6.81
CA TYR A 145 -20.92 -14.64 5.44
C TYR A 145 -20.24 -13.28 5.21
N THR A 146 -19.43 -12.79 6.18
CA THR A 146 -18.63 -11.55 6.04
C THR A 146 -17.86 -11.49 4.72
N ASP A 147 -17.21 -12.59 4.31
CA ASP A 147 -16.46 -12.64 3.04
C ASP A 147 -17.33 -12.33 1.82
N ILE A 148 -18.53 -12.89 1.73
CA ILE A 148 -19.47 -12.65 0.62
C ILE A 148 -19.97 -11.20 0.65
N TYR A 149 -20.33 -10.71 1.82
CA TYR A 149 -20.85 -9.36 2.00
C TYR A 149 -19.81 -8.30 1.65
N VAL A 150 -18.60 -8.46 2.18
CA VAL A 150 -17.48 -7.55 1.90
C VAL A 150 -17.09 -7.54 0.43
N LYS A 151 -17.06 -8.69 -0.25
CA LYS A 151 -16.81 -8.75 -1.70
C LYS A 151 -17.88 -8.02 -2.50
N ALA A 152 -19.14 -8.11 -2.10
CA ALA A 152 -20.24 -7.37 -2.75
C ALA A 152 -20.07 -5.85 -2.57
N LEU A 153 -19.72 -5.39 -1.35
CA LEU A 153 -19.42 -3.99 -1.08
C LEU A 153 -18.20 -3.49 -1.87
N LEU A 154 -17.11 -4.25 -1.88
CA LEU A 154 -15.90 -3.90 -2.63
C LEU A 154 -16.17 -3.84 -4.14
N THR A 155 -17.03 -4.72 -4.67
CA THR A 155 -17.47 -4.64 -6.07
C THR A 155 -18.13 -3.29 -6.36
N GLN A 156 -19.05 -2.83 -5.49
CA GLN A 156 -19.69 -1.53 -5.62
C GLN A 156 -18.68 -0.38 -5.50
N VAL A 157 -17.76 -0.45 -4.52
CA VAL A 157 -16.69 0.54 -4.32
C VAL A 157 -15.86 0.71 -5.59
N TYR A 158 -15.42 -0.39 -6.23
CA TYR A 158 -14.61 -0.32 -7.44
C TYR A 158 -15.37 0.19 -8.65
N VAL A 159 -16.65 -0.16 -8.80
CA VAL A 159 -17.50 0.38 -9.86
C VAL A 159 -17.72 1.88 -9.66
N ASP A 160 -17.95 2.33 -8.44
CA ASP A 160 -18.14 3.75 -8.14
C ASP A 160 -16.83 4.53 -8.32
N LEU A 161 -15.69 4.01 -7.88
CA LEU A 161 -14.38 4.58 -8.17
C LEU A 161 -14.14 4.72 -9.68
N TYR A 162 -14.39 3.66 -10.44
CA TYR A 162 -14.26 3.71 -11.90
C TYR A 162 -15.09 4.83 -12.50
N ARG A 163 -16.35 4.96 -12.10
CA ARG A 163 -17.26 6.01 -12.59
C ARG A 163 -16.75 7.41 -12.23
N GLN A 164 -16.32 7.62 -10.99
CA GLN A 164 -15.79 8.89 -10.53
C GLN A 164 -14.51 9.31 -11.26
N LEU A 165 -13.59 8.35 -11.44
CA LEU A 165 -12.30 8.59 -12.09
C LEU A 165 -12.43 8.73 -13.60
N SER A 166 -13.40 8.07 -14.24
CA SER A 166 -13.66 8.18 -15.69
C SER A 166 -14.14 9.58 -16.08
N ILE A 167 -14.87 10.28 -15.21
CA ILE A 167 -15.31 11.66 -15.44
C ILE A 167 -14.11 12.60 -15.52
N GLU A 168 -13.11 12.41 -14.67
CA GLU A 168 -11.88 13.21 -14.68
C GLU A 168 -11.05 12.97 -15.93
N LYS A 169 -11.01 11.72 -16.42
CA LYS A 169 -10.27 11.36 -17.63
C LYS A 169 -10.82 12.05 -18.89
N THR A 170 -12.12 12.31 -18.97
CA THR A 170 -12.73 13.04 -20.09
C THR A 170 -12.32 14.50 -20.15
N ASN A 171 -11.86 15.09 -19.05
CA ASN A 171 -11.38 16.46 -18.95
C ASN A 171 -9.87 16.61 -19.21
N ILE A 172 -9.14 15.52 -19.31
CA ILE A 172 -7.69 15.49 -19.56
C ILE A 172 -7.47 14.82 -20.92
N CYS A 173 -6.85 15.55 -21.85
CA CYS A 173 -6.62 15.16 -23.25
C CYS A 173 -6.31 13.68 -23.50
N LYS A 174 -6.85 13.18 -24.60
CA LYS A 174 -6.49 11.92 -25.24
C LYS A 174 -5.02 11.93 -25.62
N ASP A 175 -4.16 11.30 -24.84
CA ASP A 175 -2.86 10.84 -25.31
C ASP A 175 -2.43 9.57 -24.60
N ASP A 176 -2.28 8.54 -25.40
CA ASP A 176 -1.48 7.33 -25.32
C ASP A 176 -0.86 6.93 -23.97
N PHE A 177 -1.62 6.24 -23.11
CA PHE A 177 -1.01 5.42 -22.06
C PHE A 177 -1.77 4.08 -21.81
N LEU A 178 -2.34 3.50 -22.85
CA LEU A 178 -2.91 2.14 -22.84
C LEU A 178 -1.84 1.05 -23.11
N GLN A 179 -0.58 1.38 -22.93
CA GLN A 179 0.48 0.39 -23.09
C GLN A 179 1.08 0.08 -21.73
N ASN A 180 0.84 -1.15 -21.31
CA ASN A 180 1.68 -1.86 -20.38
C ASN A 180 1.47 -1.54 -18.88
N ILE A 181 0.39 -2.09 -18.27
CA ILE A 181 0.65 -2.85 -17.06
C ILE A 181 1.33 -4.10 -17.59
N ASP A 182 2.58 -3.92 -17.83
CA ASP A 182 3.54 -4.86 -18.28
C ASP A 182 3.54 -6.01 -17.27
N GLU A 183 3.80 -7.20 -17.75
CA GLU A 183 4.14 -8.37 -16.92
C GLU A 183 5.17 -8.00 -15.83
N ASP A 184 5.99 -6.99 -16.10
CA ASP A 184 6.96 -6.39 -15.20
C ASP A 184 6.34 -5.71 -13.97
N THR A 185 5.22 -5.00 -14.11
CA THR A 185 4.56 -4.32 -12.96
C THR A 185 3.87 -5.34 -12.05
N ASP A 186 3.16 -6.31 -12.62
CA ASP A 186 2.54 -7.41 -11.85
C ASP A 186 3.60 -8.24 -11.13
N LEU A 187 4.69 -8.54 -11.82
CA LEU A 187 5.82 -9.26 -11.24
C LEU A 187 6.48 -8.48 -10.11
N ARG A 188 6.64 -7.17 -10.25
CA ARG A 188 7.20 -6.31 -9.20
C ARG A 188 6.31 -6.29 -7.96
N LEU A 189 4.99 -6.22 -8.12
CA LEU A 189 4.03 -6.28 -7.02
C LEU A 189 4.13 -7.59 -6.24
N LYS A 190 4.17 -8.73 -6.96
CA LYS A 190 4.36 -10.05 -6.35
C LYS A 190 5.68 -10.15 -5.58
N ILE A 191 6.74 -9.53 -6.12
CA ILE A 191 8.05 -9.49 -5.45
C ILE A 191 7.97 -8.64 -4.17
N ASP A 192 7.35 -7.46 -4.21
CA ASP A 192 7.18 -6.58 -3.04
C ASP A 192 6.35 -7.28 -1.95
N GLU A 193 5.29 -8.00 -2.32
CA GLU A 193 4.47 -8.79 -1.41
C GLU A 193 5.30 -9.90 -0.73
N LEU A 194 6.08 -10.65 -1.50
CA LEU A 194 6.97 -11.68 -0.94
C LEU A 194 7.99 -11.11 0.06
N PHE A 195 8.56 -9.93 -0.22
CA PHE A 195 9.46 -9.27 0.72
C PHE A 195 8.70 -8.81 1.98
N ASN A 196 7.51 -8.27 1.86
CA ASN A 196 6.69 -7.85 2.99
C ASN A 196 6.26 -9.02 3.89
N ASP A 197 5.83 -10.13 3.30
CA ASP A 197 5.35 -11.31 4.04
C ASP A 197 6.48 -12.05 4.75
N SER A 198 7.68 -12.04 4.17
CA SER A 198 8.83 -12.81 4.68
C SER A 198 9.76 -12.04 5.62
N MET A 199 9.35 -10.89 6.15
CA MET A 199 10.26 -10.00 6.89
C MET A 199 10.79 -10.56 8.20
N GLY A 200 10.00 -11.39 8.91
CA GLY A 200 10.39 -12.07 10.15
C GLY A 200 11.26 -13.32 9.91
N ASP A 201 11.20 -13.87 8.71
CA ASP A 201 11.89 -15.08 8.30
C ASP A 201 13.30 -14.78 7.76
N ARG A 202 14.01 -15.83 7.37
CA ARG A 202 15.30 -15.71 6.67
C ARG A 202 15.18 -16.24 5.24
N PRO A 203 14.37 -15.57 4.40
CA PRO A 203 14.13 -16.03 3.04
C PRO A 203 15.40 -15.93 2.22
N THR A 204 15.48 -16.78 1.21
CA THR A 204 16.56 -16.80 0.23
C THR A 204 16.04 -16.36 -1.14
N ALA A 205 16.93 -15.85 -1.97
CA ALA A 205 16.60 -15.53 -3.37
C ALA A 205 16.13 -16.75 -4.16
N LYS A 206 16.57 -17.95 -3.75
CA LYS A 206 16.13 -19.21 -4.34
C LYS A 206 14.67 -19.51 -4.04
N GLU A 207 14.25 -19.39 -2.78
CA GLU A 207 12.86 -19.60 -2.36
C GLU A 207 11.90 -18.64 -3.05
N PHE A 208 12.26 -17.36 -3.19
CA PHE A 208 11.44 -16.38 -3.90
C PHE A 208 11.38 -16.70 -5.40
N ALA A 209 12.49 -17.08 -6.00
CA ALA A 209 12.52 -17.52 -7.39
C ALA A 209 11.61 -18.73 -7.63
N GLU A 210 11.63 -19.72 -6.73
CA GLU A 210 10.78 -20.91 -6.80
C GLU A 210 9.28 -20.57 -6.68
N LYS A 211 8.91 -19.69 -5.74
CA LYS A 211 7.53 -19.20 -5.58
C LYS A 211 7.00 -18.48 -6.82
N LEU A 212 7.88 -17.83 -7.56
CA LEU A 212 7.55 -17.10 -8.79
C LEU A 212 7.81 -17.92 -10.08
N HIS A 213 8.15 -19.21 -9.95
CA HIS A 213 8.47 -20.11 -11.05
C HIS A 213 9.64 -19.66 -11.93
N PHE A 214 10.65 -19.00 -11.32
CA PHE A 214 11.86 -18.57 -11.99
C PHE A 214 13.11 -19.37 -11.55
N SER A 215 14.14 -19.38 -12.41
CA SER A 215 15.47 -19.73 -11.93
C SER A 215 16.02 -18.60 -11.06
N GLN A 216 16.85 -18.91 -10.06
CA GLN A 216 17.48 -17.91 -9.20
C GLN A 216 18.29 -16.87 -10.01
N ARG A 217 18.94 -17.28 -11.10
CA ARG A 217 19.68 -16.37 -11.98
C ARG A 217 18.76 -15.38 -12.68
N HIS A 218 17.61 -15.83 -13.16
CA HIS A 218 16.60 -14.97 -13.78
C HIS A 218 16.02 -14.00 -12.76
N PHE A 219 15.66 -14.48 -11.58
CA PHE A 219 15.14 -13.67 -10.49
C PHE A 219 16.11 -12.55 -10.08
N ASN A 220 17.40 -12.86 -9.91
CA ASN A 220 18.40 -11.83 -9.60
C ASN A 220 18.50 -10.76 -10.70
N ARG A 221 18.34 -11.13 -11.97
CA ARG A 221 18.30 -10.17 -13.09
C ARG A 221 17.08 -9.27 -13.01
N ILE A 222 15.92 -9.82 -12.64
CA ILE A 222 14.68 -9.07 -12.41
C ILE A 222 14.86 -8.09 -11.26
N LEU A 223 15.40 -8.52 -10.12
CA LEU A 223 15.67 -7.64 -9.00
C LEU A 223 16.59 -6.48 -9.37
N ASN A 224 17.65 -6.76 -10.13
CA ASN A 224 18.53 -5.70 -10.60
C ASN A 224 17.83 -4.74 -11.58
N LYS A 225 16.95 -5.25 -12.45
CA LYS A 225 16.15 -4.43 -13.36
C LYS A 225 15.19 -3.50 -12.60
N PHE A 226 14.49 -4.00 -11.58
CA PHE A 226 13.44 -3.25 -10.89
C PHE A 226 13.94 -2.35 -9.77
N TYR A 227 14.97 -2.78 -9.05
CA TYR A 227 15.44 -2.11 -7.84
C TYR A 227 16.88 -1.60 -7.93
N GLY A 228 17.66 -2.01 -8.95
CA GLY A 228 19.08 -1.71 -9.03
C GLY A 228 19.92 -2.29 -7.90
N LYS A 229 19.39 -3.30 -7.17
CA LYS A 229 19.93 -3.84 -5.92
C LYS A 229 19.91 -5.36 -5.90
N SER A 230 20.78 -5.94 -5.09
CA SER A 230 20.76 -7.37 -4.80
C SER A 230 19.59 -7.75 -3.86
N PHE A 231 19.20 -9.02 -3.86
CA PHE A 231 18.18 -9.56 -2.94
C PHE A 231 18.42 -9.18 -1.47
N LYS A 232 19.67 -9.27 -1.02
CA LYS A 232 20.05 -8.97 0.35
C LYS A 232 19.88 -7.48 0.69
N GLU A 233 20.20 -6.60 -0.22
CA GLU A 233 20.04 -5.16 -0.05
C GLU A 233 18.55 -4.78 0.01
N ILE A 234 17.74 -5.35 -0.90
CA ILE A 234 16.30 -5.14 -0.93
C ILE A 234 15.66 -5.64 0.38
N LEU A 235 15.97 -6.87 0.80
CA LEU A 235 15.47 -7.44 2.04
C LEU A 235 15.86 -6.59 3.26
N THR A 236 17.08 -6.07 3.27
CA THR A 236 17.57 -5.18 4.33
C THR A 236 16.77 -3.87 4.34
N ASP A 237 16.49 -3.29 3.18
CA ASP A 237 15.70 -2.08 3.06
C ASP A 237 14.28 -2.26 3.60
N PHE A 238 13.59 -3.32 3.18
CA PHE A 238 12.25 -3.65 3.68
C PHE A 238 12.22 -3.85 5.21
N ARG A 239 13.20 -4.58 5.76
CA ARG A 239 13.32 -4.81 7.20
C ARG A 239 13.54 -3.51 8.00
N LEU A 240 14.38 -2.63 7.49
CA LEU A 240 14.65 -1.35 8.13
C LEU A 240 13.46 -0.41 8.07
N GLU A 241 12.73 -0.34 6.96
CA GLU A 241 11.50 0.43 6.85
C GLU A 241 10.43 -0.06 7.84
N ARG A 242 10.24 -1.39 7.91
CA ARG A 242 9.33 -1.97 8.91
C ARG A 242 9.78 -1.65 10.33
N SER A 243 11.07 -1.77 10.63
CA SER A 243 11.58 -1.49 11.97
C SER A 243 11.38 -0.03 12.38
N ALA A 244 11.54 0.91 11.45
CA ALA A 244 11.27 2.32 11.68
C ALA A 244 9.80 2.55 12.06
N LYS A 245 8.85 1.90 11.36
CA LYS A 245 7.42 1.94 11.70
C LYS A 245 7.13 1.33 13.08
N LEU A 246 7.74 0.17 13.40
CA LEU A 246 7.56 -0.51 14.69
C LEU A 246 8.13 0.32 15.85
N LEU A 247 9.27 0.97 15.66
CA LEU A 247 9.89 1.85 16.66
C LEU A 247 8.98 2.99 17.10
N VAL A 248 8.19 3.51 16.19
CA VAL A 248 7.27 4.61 16.44
C VAL A 248 5.94 4.11 17.01
N ALA A 249 5.41 3.02 16.43
CA ALA A 249 4.06 2.52 16.74
C ALA A 249 3.97 1.73 18.06
N TYR A 250 5.08 1.14 18.53
CA TYR A 250 5.05 0.21 19.67
C TYR A 250 6.14 0.53 20.71
N ASP A 251 5.83 0.28 21.99
CA ASP A 251 6.78 0.40 23.11
C ASP A 251 7.66 -0.86 23.32
N CYS A 252 7.75 -1.73 22.31
CA CYS A 252 8.64 -2.88 22.32
C CYS A 252 10.11 -2.44 22.48
N SER A 253 10.93 -3.28 23.08
CA SER A 253 12.37 -3.03 23.16
C SER A 253 13.02 -2.98 21.78
N ILE A 254 14.16 -2.33 21.67
CA ILE A 254 14.93 -2.30 20.42
C ILE A 254 15.34 -3.72 20.00
N GLU A 255 15.57 -4.57 20.95
CA GLU A 255 15.93 -5.97 20.76
C GLU A 255 14.77 -6.77 20.14
N GLU A 256 13.57 -6.66 20.72
CA GLU A 256 12.37 -7.29 20.17
C GLU A 256 12.09 -6.84 18.73
N ILE A 257 12.20 -5.54 18.46
CA ILE A 257 12.00 -5.01 17.09
C ILE A 257 13.04 -5.56 16.12
N ALA A 258 14.31 -5.65 16.53
CA ALA A 258 15.35 -6.25 15.70
C ALA A 258 15.01 -7.70 15.32
N TYR A 259 14.58 -8.52 16.29
CA TYR A 259 14.18 -9.91 16.02
C TYR A 259 12.91 -10.00 15.17
N LEU A 260 11.89 -9.20 15.45
CA LEU A 260 10.65 -9.14 14.67
C LEU A 260 10.90 -8.74 13.20
N CYS A 261 11.98 -8.00 12.94
CA CYS A 261 12.40 -7.64 11.59
C CYS A 261 13.44 -8.62 11.00
N GLY A 262 13.63 -9.80 11.61
CA GLY A 262 14.48 -10.86 11.07
C GLY A 262 15.97 -10.66 11.25
N TYR A 263 16.41 -9.77 12.17
CA TYR A 263 17.82 -9.65 12.53
C TYR A 263 18.21 -10.67 13.58
N SER A 264 19.31 -11.38 13.37
CA SER A 264 19.84 -12.36 14.33
C SER A 264 20.64 -11.71 15.47
N SER A 265 20.97 -10.42 15.35
CA SER A 265 21.67 -9.69 16.39
C SER A 265 21.30 -8.20 16.37
N VAL A 266 21.12 -7.64 17.55
CA VAL A 266 20.85 -6.22 17.76
C VAL A 266 22.01 -5.36 17.28
N LYS A 267 23.25 -5.86 17.36
CA LYS A 267 24.44 -5.16 16.85
C LYS A 267 24.34 -4.92 15.35
N ASN A 268 24.00 -5.97 14.59
CA ASN A 268 23.87 -5.86 13.12
C ASN A 268 22.69 -4.96 12.74
N PHE A 269 21.58 -5.06 13.45
CA PHE A 269 20.43 -4.17 13.30
C PHE A 269 20.82 -2.71 13.51
N ASN A 270 21.47 -2.39 14.64
CA ASN A 270 21.88 -1.02 14.97
C ASN A 270 22.83 -0.43 13.91
N VAL A 271 23.76 -1.22 13.37
CA VAL A 271 24.67 -0.77 12.31
C VAL A 271 23.87 -0.47 11.04
N ALA A 272 23.05 -1.43 10.57
CA ALA A 272 22.25 -1.25 9.37
C ALA A 272 21.28 -0.06 9.49
N PHE A 273 20.61 0.08 10.65
CA PHE A 273 19.69 1.18 10.90
C PHE A 273 20.38 2.54 10.87
N ARG A 274 21.55 2.68 11.52
CA ARG A 274 22.32 3.93 11.48
C ARG A 274 22.80 4.28 10.07
N THR A 275 23.21 3.29 9.30
CA THR A 275 23.64 3.50 7.92
C THR A 275 22.50 4.07 7.07
N LYS A 276 21.26 3.58 7.24
CA LYS A 276 20.10 4.03 6.45
C LYS A 276 19.49 5.33 6.95
N PHE A 277 19.26 5.45 8.27
CA PHE A 277 18.53 6.57 8.86
C PHE A 277 19.43 7.63 9.51
N LEU A 278 20.74 7.47 9.44
CA LEU A 278 21.76 8.40 9.99
C LEU A 278 21.61 8.67 11.51
N THR A 279 20.83 7.84 12.22
CA THR A 279 20.58 7.93 13.66
C THR A 279 20.41 6.56 14.28
N SER A 280 20.54 6.44 15.61
CA SER A 280 20.29 5.17 16.29
C SER A 280 18.79 4.87 16.40
N PRO A 281 18.36 3.60 16.46
CA PRO A 281 16.94 3.24 16.68
C PRO A 281 16.35 3.91 17.92
N LYS A 282 17.13 4.01 19.01
CA LYS A 282 16.72 4.68 20.25
C LYS A 282 16.46 6.17 20.04
N ASN A 283 17.35 6.84 19.35
CA ASN A 283 17.22 8.29 19.07
C ASN A 283 16.09 8.52 18.05
N TYR A 284 15.97 7.65 17.03
CA TYR A 284 14.88 7.68 16.06
C TYR A 284 13.52 7.62 16.78
N ARG A 285 13.33 6.64 17.70
CA ARG A 285 12.13 6.56 18.52
C ARG A 285 11.86 7.83 19.33
N LYS A 286 12.90 8.38 19.98
CA LYS A 286 12.75 9.61 20.78
C LYS A 286 12.39 10.84 19.96
N SER A 287 12.88 10.93 18.72
CA SER A 287 12.58 12.07 17.83
C SER A 287 11.21 11.96 17.18
N LYS A 288 10.55 10.78 17.26
CA LYS A 288 9.27 10.49 16.61
C LYS A 288 8.11 10.27 17.59
N LYS A 289 8.40 10.16 18.90
CA LYS A 289 7.47 10.20 20.01
C LYS A 289 7.42 11.59 20.63
#